data_9b94359cb2a7d1f4d1c55924e0d6d70a
#
_entry.id   9b94359cb2a7d1f4d1c55924e0d6d70a
#
_cell.length_a   1.000
_cell.length_b   1.000
_cell.length_c   1.000
_cell.angle_alpha   90.00
_cell.angle_beta   90.00
_cell.angle_gamma   90.00
#
_symmetry.space_group_name_H-M   'P 1'
#
loop_
_entity.id
_entity.type
_entity.pdbx_description
1 polymer ?
#
loop_
_entity_poly.entity_id
_entity_poly.type
_entity_poly.pdbx_seq_one_letter_code
_entity_poly.pdbx_strand_id
1 'polypeptide(L)'
;SILKQELPLGKIIRLKYNRQVHKNEKGSILNFNMKQQTQNNPLGTEAVSGLMVKFAIPSIVAMLVGALYNIVDQLFIGQAVGTLGNAATNIAFPLTTSCLALALLFGIGGASCFNLTMGEGNREKAAYYIGNAVSMLFLCGLALCLITQFFLNSLLKFFGAPQDVLPYAQEYVRITALGFPFLLLTTGGGHLIRADGNPRMTMICNLTGAIINTVLDALFVMVFQMGMAGAALATVIGQVISAVIVICYLYHF
;
A
#
# COMPACT_ATOMS: atom_id res chain seq x y z
N SER A 1 -22.88 12.02 11.61
CA SER A 1 -22.74 11.38 12.95
C SER A 1 -21.87 10.11 12.93
N ILE A 2 -21.77 9.42 11.79
CA ILE A 2 -20.98 8.19 11.64
C ILE A 2 -19.45 8.46 11.62
N LEU A 3 -19.03 9.66 11.24
CA LEU A 3 -17.63 10.10 11.20
C LEU A 3 -16.97 10.35 12.58
N LYS A 4 -17.72 10.26 13.68
CA LYS A 4 -17.19 10.42 15.04
C LYS A 4 -16.83 9.12 15.75
N GLN A 5 -17.15 7.97 15.17
CA GLN A 5 -16.83 6.67 15.77
C GLN A 5 -15.44 6.23 15.29
N GLU A 6 -14.49 6.21 16.21
CA GLU A 6 -13.13 5.75 15.94
C GLU A 6 -13.13 4.24 15.61
N LEU A 7 -12.59 3.89 14.46
CA LEU A 7 -12.31 2.50 14.11
C LEU A 7 -11.21 1.92 15.04
N PRO A 8 -11.21 0.59 15.29
CA PRO A 8 -10.33 -0.02 16.31
C PRO A 8 -8.83 0.29 16.14
N LEU A 9 -8.34 0.31 14.91
CA LEU A 9 -6.94 0.65 14.61
C LEU A 9 -6.63 2.13 14.88
N GLY A 10 -7.55 3.03 14.56
CA GLY A 10 -7.43 4.46 14.86
C GLY A 10 -7.31 4.72 16.37
N LYS A 11 -8.03 3.93 17.17
CA LYS A 11 -7.97 4.01 18.64
C LYS A 11 -6.62 3.55 19.21
N ILE A 12 -6.03 2.52 18.62
CA ILE A 12 -4.71 1.99 19.03
C ILE A 12 -3.59 3.00 18.69
N ILE A 13 -3.59 3.55 17.49
CA ILE A 13 -2.63 4.57 17.06
C ILE A 13 -2.76 5.82 17.93
N ARG A 14 -3.98 6.27 18.22
CA ARG A 14 -4.26 7.41 19.10
C ARG A 14 -3.80 7.18 20.54
N LEU A 15 -4.04 6.01 21.13
CA LEU A 15 -3.61 5.69 22.49
C LEU A 15 -2.09 5.70 22.65
N LYS A 16 -1.37 5.27 21.64
CA LYS A 16 0.10 5.28 21.64
C LYS A 16 0.65 6.69 21.43
N TYR A 17 0.05 7.46 20.53
CA TYR A 17 0.38 8.87 20.32
C TYR A 17 0.17 9.69 21.59
N ASN A 18 -1.00 9.57 22.26
CA ASN A 18 -1.28 10.25 23.52
C ASN A 18 -0.33 9.83 24.64
N ARG A 19 0.07 8.56 24.71
CA ARG A 19 1.06 8.08 25.69
C ARG A 19 2.45 8.69 25.44
N GLN A 20 2.80 8.93 24.19
CA GLN A 20 4.07 9.58 23.81
C GLN A 20 4.03 11.09 24.06
N VAL A 21 2.89 11.74 23.81
CA VAL A 21 2.66 13.16 24.11
C VAL A 21 2.68 13.41 25.62
N HIS A 22 1.98 12.61 26.44
CA HIS A 22 2.00 12.72 27.92
C HIS A 22 3.37 12.41 28.53
N LYS A 23 4.16 11.55 27.90
CA LYS A 23 5.54 11.29 28.34
C LYS A 23 6.46 12.49 28.09
N ASN A 24 6.12 13.28 27.08
CA ASN A 24 6.85 14.48 26.70
C ASN A 24 6.38 15.75 27.47
N GLU A 25 5.12 15.83 27.92
CA GLU A 25 4.60 16.97 28.70
C GLU A 25 5.22 17.11 30.09
N LYS A 26 5.91 16.09 30.60
CA LYS A 26 6.60 16.14 31.91
C LYS A 26 7.96 16.85 31.91
N GLY A 27 8.35 17.44 30.81
CA GLY A 27 9.63 18.16 30.72
C GLY A 27 9.48 19.55 30.09
N SER A 28 9.76 20.61 30.86
CA SER A 28 9.89 22.01 30.40
C SER A 28 10.91 22.27 29.27
N ILE A 29 11.50 21.21 28.72
CA ILE A 29 12.43 21.18 27.58
C ILE A 29 11.65 21.26 26.25
N LEU A 30 10.36 20.96 26.23
CA LEU A 30 9.57 20.86 25.01
C LEU A 30 9.25 22.20 24.34
N ASN A 31 9.06 23.27 25.09
CA ASN A 31 8.81 24.58 24.50
C ASN A 31 10.04 25.15 23.76
N PHE A 32 11.23 24.71 24.12
CA PHE A 32 12.46 25.08 23.44
C PHE A 32 12.66 24.23 22.17
N ASN A 33 12.36 22.93 22.23
CA ASN A 33 12.46 22.03 21.09
C ASN A 33 11.36 22.22 20.04
N MET A 34 10.14 22.63 20.42
CA MET A 34 9.11 22.99 19.44
C MET A 34 9.44 24.22 18.62
N LYS A 35 10.09 25.23 19.21
CA LYS A 35 10.62 26.40 18.45
C LYS A 35 11.76 26.01 17.52
N GLN A 36 12.62 25.06 17.90
CA GLN A 36 13.68 24.55 17.03
C GLN A 36 13.16 23.61 15.94
N GLN A 37 12.13 22.79 16.19
CA GLN A 37 11.53 21.93 15.16
C GLN A 37 10.74 22.72 14.11
N THR A 38 10.12 23.85 14.47
CA THR A 38 9.51 24.77 13.49
C THR A 38 10.58 25.51 12.67
N GLN A 39 11.77 25.74 13.21
CA GLN A 39 12.89 26.35 12.48
C GLN A 39 13.63 25.34 11.58
N ASN A 40 13.51 24.04 11.82
CA ASN A 40 14.19 22.98 11.06
C ASN A 40 13.25 22.13 10.18
N ASN A 41 12.08 22.67 9.78
CA ASN A 41 11.26 21.98 8.79
C ASN A 41 11.90 22.17 7.39
N PRO A 42 12.50 21.13 6.78
CA PRO A 42 13.17 21.26 5.47
C PRO A 42 12.23 21.79 4.40
N LEU A 43 10.92 21.50 4.52
CA LEU A 43 9.89 21.96 3.59
C LEU A 43 9.68 23.48 3.60
N GLY A 44 10.07 24.17 4.70
CA GLY A 44 9.94 25.62 4.83
C GLY A 44 11.25 26.40 4.64
N THR A 45 12.41 25.73 4.66
CA THR A 45 13.73 26.37 4.73
C THR A 45 14.69 26.00 3.58
N GLU A 46 14.53 24.81 2.97
CA GLU A 46 15.37 24.38 1.84
C GLU A 46 14.89 24.99 0.51
N ALA A 47 15.83 25.17 -0.43
CA ALA A 47 15.50 25.63 -1.78
C ALA A 47 14.53 24.66 -2.46
N VAL A 48 13.47 25.18 -3.07
CA VAL A 48 12.40 24.40 -3.71
C VAL A 48 12.94 23.38 -4.72
N SER A 49 13.98 23.74 -5.49
CA SER A 49 14.63 22.85 -6.46
C SER A 49 15.30 21.64 -5.78
N GLY A 50 15.97 21.83 -4.66
CA GLY A 50 16.59 20.75 -3.89
C GLY A 50 15.55 19.81 -3.27
N LEU A 51 14.46 20.36 -2.73
CA LEU A 51 13.32 19.62 -2.21
C LEU A 51 12.64 18.80 -3.29
N MET A 52 12.37 19.39 -4.46
CA MET A 52 11.77 18.67 -5.59
C MET A 52 12.60 17.44 -5.96
N VAL A 53 13.92 17.55 -6.11
CA VAL A 53 14.80 16.44 -6.44
C VAL A 53 14.77 15.37 -5.33
N LYS A 54 14.82 15.77 -4.07
CA LYS A 54 14.81 14.89 -2.89
C LYS A 54 13.55 14.04 -2.79
N PHE A 55 12.39 14.56 -3.23
CA PHE A 55 11.12 13.85 -3.24
C PHE A 55 10.85 13.15 -4.58
N ALA A 56 11.22 13.75 -5.71
CA ALA A 56 10.97 13.22 -7.03
C ALA A 56 11.79 11.95 -7.31
N ILE A 57 13.08 11.95 -7.01
CA ILE A 57 13.94 10.79 -7.31
C ILE A 57 13.44 9.50 -6.64
N PRO A 58 13.20 9.43 -5.32
CA PRO A 58 12.67 8.21 -4.70
C PRO A 58 11.30 7.79 -5.25
N SER A 59 10.44 8.77 -5.58
CA SER A 59 9.13 8.49 -6.14
C SER A 59 9.20 7.91 -7.55
N ILE A 60 10.05 8.47 -8.40
CA ILE A 60 10.31 7.96 -9.78
C ILE A 60 10.90 6.55 -9.71
N VAL A 61 11.89 6.33 -8.85
CA VAL A 61 12.50 5.01 -8.68
C VAL A 61 11.45 4.00 -8.21
N ALA A 62 10.60 4.35 -7.24
CA ALA A 62 9.52 3.48 -6.78
C ALA A 62 8.53 3.11 -7.90
N MET A 63 8.18 4.07 -8.76
CA MET A 63 7.30 3.83 -9.92
C MET A 63 7.96 2.95 -10.97
N LEU A 64 9.23 3.19 -11.30
CA LEU A 64 9.99 2.37 -12.24
C LEU A 64 10.16 0.93 -11.75
N VAL A 65 10.46 0.75 -10.48
CA VAL A 65 10.54 -0.59 -9.86
C VAL A 65 9.20 -1.31 -9.94
N GLY A 66 8.08 -0.60 -9.66
CA GLY A 66 6.74 -1.17 -9.81
C GLY A 66 6.41 -1.56 -11.25
N ALA A 67 6.83 -0.77 -12.24
CA ALA A 67 6.63 -1.12 -13.65
C ALA A 67 7.48 -2.32 -14.07
N LEU A 68 8.77 -2.33 -13.68
CA LEU A 68 9.68 -3.43 -13.98
C LEU A 68 9.21 -4.75 -13.34
N TYR A 69 8.77 -4.69 -12.10
CA TYR A 69 8.20 -5.84 -11.41
C TYR A 69 7.02 -6.45 -12.19
N ASN A 70 6.07 -5.62 -12.65
CA ASN A 70 4.95 -6.12 -13.46
C ASN A 70 5.40 -6.79 -14.77
N ILE A 71 6.42 -6.25 -15.43
CA ILE A 71 6.98 -6.85 -16.65
C ILE A 71 7.63 -8.21 -16.35
N VAL A 72 8.39 -8.29 -15.27
CA VAL A 72 9.08 -9.51 -14.85
C VAL A 72 8.08 -10.60 -14.47
N ASP A 73 7.04 -10.27 -13.69
CA ASP A 73 5.96 -11.19 -13.34
C ASP A 73 5.26 -11.76 -14.61
N GLN A 74 4.91 -10.88 -15.56
CA GLN A 74 4.32 -11.31 -16.83
C GLN A 74 5.27 -12.20 -17.67
N LEU A 75 6.57 -11.99 -17.60
CA LEU A 75 7.56 -12.85 -18.28
C LEU A 75 7.58 -14.25 -17.65
N PHE A 76 7.59 -14.38 -16.33
CA PHE A 76 7.55 -15.66 -15.64
C PHE A 76 6.26 -16.43 -15.95
N ILE A 77 5.11 -15.76 -15.88
CA ILE A 77 3.81 -16.36 -16.21
C ILE A 77 3.79 -16.80 -17.69
N GLY A 78 4.26 -15.95 -18.60
CA GLY A 78 4.32 -16.25 -20.02
C GLY A 78 5.22 -17.44 -20.36
N GLN A 79 6.33 -17.63 -19.65
CA GLN A 79 7.23 -18.77 -19.83
C GLN A 79 6.66 -20.08 -19.25
N ALA A 80 5.96 -20.02 -18.13
CA ALA A 80 5.46 -21.20 -17.43
C ALA A 80 4.11 -21.69 -17.95
N VAL A 81 3.19 -20.78 -18.28
CA VAL A 81 1.80 -21.08 -18.63
C VAL A 81 1.48 -20.68 -20.08
N GLY A 82 2.34 -19.83 -20.68
CA GLY A 82 2.15 -19.35 -22.03
C GLY A 82 1.16 -18.20 -22.15
N THR A 83 0.61 -18.02 -23.34
CA THR A 83 -0.30 -16.90 -23.67
C THR A 83 -1.61 -16.92 -22.88
N LEU A 84 -2.09 -18.10 -22.48
CA LEU A 84 -3.30 -18.25 -21.66
C LEU A 84 -3.11 -17.69 -20.25
N GLY A 85 -1.92 -17.84 -19.67
CA GLY A 85 -1.57 -17.26 -18.37
C GLY A 85 -1.57 -15.73 -18.43
N ASN A 86 -0.92 -15.13 -19.43
CA ASN A 86 -0.92 -13.68 -19.61
C ASN A 86 -2.34 -13.15 -19.91
N ALA A 87 -3.16 -13.89 -20.67
CA ALA A 87 -4.55 -13.52 -20.87
C ALA A 87 -5.35 -13.54 -19.54
N ALA A 88 -5.08 -14.52 -18.67
CA ALA A 88 -5.73 -14.63 -17.38
C ALA A 88 -5.42 -13.44 -16.45
N THR A 89 -4.17 -12.99 -16.40
CA THR A 89 -3.77 -11.80 -15.61
C THR A 89 -4.39 -10.52 -16.16
N ASN A 90 -4.50 -10.39 -17.50
CA ASN A 90 -5.19 -9.25 -18.11
C ASN A 90 -6.69 -9.21 -17.76
N ILE A 91 -7.36 -10.36 -17.66
CA ILE A 91 -8.76 -10.44 -17.21
C ILE A 91 -8.89 -10.08 -15.72
N ALA A 92 -7.87 -10.35 -14.90
CA ALA A 92 -7.82 -9.94 -13.51
C ALA A 92 -7.55 -8.43 -13.30
N PHE A 93 -7.02 -7.74 -14.31
CA PHE A 93 -6.60 -6.34 -14.22
C PHE A 93 -7.69 -5.36 -13.74
N PRO A 94 -8.98 -5.44 -14.11
CA PRO A 94 -10.03 -4.59 -13.57
C PRO A 94 -10.19 -4.69 -12.05
N LEU A 95 -9.96 -5.87 -11.46
CA LEU A 95 -10.02 -6.07 -10.01
C LEU A 95 -8.87 -5.36 -9.30
N THR A 96 -7.64 -5.50 -9.82
CA THR A 96 -6.47 -4.79 -9.26
C THR A 96 -6.57 -3.29 -9.43
N THR A 97 -7.14 -2.82 -10.54
CA THR A 97 -7.41 -1.39 -10.78
C THR A 97 -8.45 -0.84 -9.80
N SER A 98 -9.49 -1.62 -9.46
CA SER A 98 -10.45 -1.25 -8.43
C SER A 98 -9.80 -1.13 -7.05
N CYS A 99 -8.88 -2.04 -6.71
CA CYS A 99 -8.06 -1.94 -5.51
C CYS A 99 -7.21 -0.65 -5.51
N LEU A 100 -6.56 -0.34 -6.64
CA LEU A 100 -5.77 0.88 -6.80
C LEU A 100 -6.62 2.14 -6.60
N ALA A 101 -7.81 2.20 -7.20
CA ALA A 101 -8.72 3.34 -7.06
C ALA A 101 -9.09 3.60 -5.60
N LEU A 102 -9.44 2.57 -4.83
CA LEU A 102 -9.74 2.69 -3.41
C LEU A 102 -8.50 3.05 -2.59
N ALA A 103 -7.34 2.48 -2.93
CA ALA A 103 -6.08 2.81 -2.27
C ALA A 103 -5.71 4.29 -2.45
N LEU A 104 -5.92 4.84 -3.66
CA LEU A 104 -5.71 6.26 -3.94
C LEU A 104 -6.73 7.14 -3.20
N LEU A 105 -8.01 6.75 -3.21
CA LEU A 105 -9.08 7.51 -2.55
C LEU A 105 -8.78 7.71 -1.05
N PHE A 106 -8.53 6.64 -0.33
CA PHE A 106 -8.28 6.71 1.11
C PHE A 106 -6.84 7.09 1.46
N GLY A 107 -5.86 6.68 0.65
CA GLY A 107 -4.45 7.01 0.84
C GLY A 107 -4.17 8.50 0.61
N ILE A 108 -4.56 9.04 -0.54
CA ILE A 108 -4.37 10.47 -0.86
C ILE A 108 -5.32 11.33 -0.04
N GLY A 109 -6.59 10.91 0.12
CA GLY A 109 -7.56 11.63 0.95
C GLY A 109 -7.11 11.76 2.40
N GLY A 110 -6.64 10.64 2.99
CA GLY A 110 -6.07 10.63 4.33
C GLY A 110 -4.80 11.49 4.46
N ALA A 111 -3.90 11.40 3.48
CA ALA A 111 -2.69 12.20 3.40
C ALA A 111 -2.99 13.71 3.32
N SER A 112 -3.99 14.10 2.54
CA SER A 112 -4.41 15.50 2.41
C SER A 112 -4.98 16.05 3.72
N CYS A 113 -5.88 15.30 4.37
CA CYS A 113 -6.43 15.68 5.67
C CYS A 113 -5.35 15.75 6.75
N PHE A 114 -4.39 14.83 6.73
CA PHE A 114 -3.24 14.83 7.61
C PHE A 114 -2.41 16.11 7.46
N ASN A 115 -2.01 16.44 6.21
CA ASN A 115 -1.18 17.62 5.94
C ASN A 115 -1.88 18.93 6.31
N LEU A 116 -3.18 19.07 6.01
CA LEU A 116 -3.96 20.25 6.40
C LEU A 116 -4.00 20.42 7.90
N THR A 117 -4.28 19.34 8.63
CA THR A 117 -4.39 19.36 10.09
C THR A 117 -3.03 19.57 10.78
N MET A 118 -1.95 19.06 10.17
CA MET A 118 -0.58 19.36 10.62
C MET A 118 -0.24 20.84 10.42
N GLY A 119 -0.69 21.45 9.31
CA GLY A 119 -0.55 22.89 9.06
C GLY A 119 -1.32 23.75 10.07
N GLU A 120 -2.46 23.27 10.59
CA GLU A 120 -3.22 23.88 11.67
C GLU A 120 -2.55 23.71 13.05
N GLY A 121 -1.47 22.94 13.16
CA GLY A 121 -0.77 22.64 14.42
C GLY A 121 -1.45 21.57 15.29
N ASN A 122 -2.51 20.92 14.82
CA ASN A 122 -3.27 19.93 15.57
C ASN A 122 -2.80 18.49 15.27
N ARG A 123 -1.69 18.09 15.90
CA ARG A 123 -1.07 16.77 15.71
C ARG A 123 -1.97 15.61 16.12
N GLU A 124 -2.76 15.75 17.18
CA GLU A 124 -3.67 14.69 17.64
C GLU A 124 -4.72 14.36 16.56
N LYS A 125 -5.34 15.39 16.00
CA LYS A 125 -6.31 15.24 14.91
C LYS A 125 -5.67 14.70 13.62
N ALA A 126 -4.43 15.08 13.34
CA ALA A 126 -3.67 14.55 12.19
C ALA A 126 -3.43 13.04 12.31
N ALA A 127 -2.98 12.55 13.48
CA ALA A 127 -2.81 11.12 13.73
C ALA A 127 -4.13 10.33 13.62
N TYR A 128 -5.25 10.95 14.02
CA TYR A 128 -6.60 10.38 13.85
C TYR A 128 -6.94 10.14 12.37
N TYR A 129 -6.62 11.07 11.47
CA TYR A 129 -6.86 10.88 10.03
C TYR A 129 -6.02 9.74 9.44
N ILE A 130 -4.76 9.59 9.85
CA ILE A 130 -3.93 8.45 9.42
C ILE A 130 -4.54 7.12 9.89
N GLY A 131 -4.90 7.02 11.17
CA GLY A 131 -5.48 5.80 11.73
C GLY A 131 -6.78 5.39 11.03
N ASN A 132 -7.65 6.36 10.73
CA ASN A 132 -8.87 6.10 9.98
C ASN A 132 -8.59 5.69 8.53
N ALA A 133 -7.67 6.36 7.85
CA ALA A 133 -7.29 6.00 6.48
C ALA A 133 -6.77 4.56 6.40
N VAL A 134 -5.86 4.17 7.31
CA VAL A 134 -5.33 2.80 7.39
C VAL A 134 -6.44 1.78 7.65
N SER A 135 -7.37 2.09 8.56
CA SER A 135 -8.52 1.21 8.85
C SER A 135 -9.43 1.06 7.64
N MET A 136 -9.72 2.15 6.92
CA MET A 136 -10.55 2.12 5.71
C MET A 136 -9.87 1.36 4.57
N LEU A 137 -8.57 1.53 4.38
CA LEU A 137 -7.79 0.75 3.40
C LEU A 137 -7.92 -0.75 3.67
N PHE A 138 -7.75 -1.18 4.92
CA PHE A 138 -7.87 -2.58 5.29
C PHE A 138 -9.29 -3.12 5.11
N LEU A 139 -10.31 -2.40 5.60
CA LEU A 139 -11.71 -2.83 5.50
C LEU A 139 -12.20 -2.88 4.05
N CYS A 140 -11.86 -1.90 3.22
CA CYS A 140 -12.22 -1.92 1.81
C CYS A 140 -11.50 -3.04 1.05
N GLY A 141 -10.23 -3.30 1.37
CA GLY A 141 -9.49 -4.43 0.80
C GLY A 141 -10.12 -5.77 1.18
N LEU A 142 -10.52 -5.92 2.45
CA LEU A 142 -11.23 -7.11 2.93
C LEU A 142 -12.59 -7.28 2.24
N ALA A 143 -13.35 -6.19 2.11
CA ALA A 143 -14.64 -6.21 1.41
C ALA A 143 -14.47 -6.63 -0.06
N LEU A 144 -13.50 -6.07 -0.79
CA LEU A 144 -13.19 -6.48 -2.16
C LEU A 144 -12.74 -7.93 -2.24
N CYS A 145 -11.91 -8.40 -1.30
CA CYS A 145 -11.53 -9.80 -1.21
C CYS A 145 -12.75 -10.71 -1.09
N LEU A 146 -13.65 -10.44 -0.16
CA LEU A 146 -14.87 -11.22 0.05
C LEU A 146 -15.78 -11.19 -1.17
N ILE A 147 -16.06 -10.01 -1.74
CA ILE A 147 -16.86 -9.87 -2.97
C ILE A 147 -16.25 -10.70 -4.09
N THR A 148 -14.94 -10.60 -4.30
CA THR A 148 -14.24 -11.35 -5.35
C THR A 148 -14.31 -12.85 -5.11
N GLN A 149 -14.14 -13.33 -3.89
CA GLN A 149 -14.22 -14.76 -3.57
C GLN A 149 -15.63 -15.33 -3.79
N PHE A 150 -16.68 -14.61 -3.35
CA PHE A 150 -18.06 -15.08 -3.50
C PHE A 150 -18.56 -15.02 -4.94
N PHE A 151 -18.16 -14.00 -5.70
CA PHE A 151 -18.64 -13.76 -7.07
C PHE A 151 -17.60 -14.04 -8.13
N LEU A 152 -16.54 -14.82 -7.83
CA LEU A 152 -15.38 -15.04 -8.69
C LEU A 152 -15.76 -15.36 -10.15
N ASN A 153 -16.59 -16.40 -10.34
CA ASN A 153 -16.98 -16.84 -11.68
C ASN A 153 -17.81 -15.80 -12.45
N SER A 154 -18.70 -15.12 -11.75
CA SER A 154 -19.56 -14.10 -12.35
C SER A 154 -18.74 -12.87 -12.76
N LEU A 155 -17.79 -12.45 -11.93
CA LEU A 155 -16.89 -11.33 -12.22
C LEU A 155 -15.97 -11.62 -13.40
N LEU A 156 -15.33 -12.79 -13.45
CA LEU A 156 -14.45 -13.16 -14.55
C LEU A 156 -15.20 -13.25 -15.89
N LYS A 157 -16.42 -13.84 -15.89
CA LYS A 157 -17.28 -13.86 -17.07
C LYS A 157 -17.74 -12.47 -17.49
N PHE A 158 -18.08 -11.61 -16.53
CA PHE A 158 -18.43 -10.21 -16.79
C PHE A 158 -17.27 -9.43 -17.42
N PHE A 159 -16.02 -9.71 -17.02
CA PHE A 159 -14.82 -9.14 -17.63
C PHE A 159 -14.41 -9.80 -18.94
N GLY A 160 -15.24 -10.71 -19.47
CA GLY A 160 -15.05 -11.29 -20.78
C GLY A 160 -14.07 -12.46 -20.83
N ALA A 161 -13.91 -13.23 -19.74
CA ALA A 161 -13.06 -14.41 -19.74
C ALA A 161 -13.54 -15.48 -20.74
N PRO A 162 -12.74 -15.83 -21.77
CA PRO A 162 -13.01 -16.97 -22.64
C PRO A 162 -12.97 -18.28 -21.86
N GLN A 163 -13.63 -19.33 -22.39
CA GLN A 163 -13.73 -20.60 -21.68
C GLN A 163 -12.39 -21.30 -21.44
N ASP A 164 -11.44 -21.14 -22.33
CA ASP A 164 -10.08 -21.69 -22.27
C ASP A 164 -9.17 -20.93 -21.28
N VAL A 165 -9.41 -19.64 -21.06
CA VAL A 165 -8.65 -18.79 -20.12
C VAL A 165 -9.25 -18.84 -18.71
N LEU A 166 -10.55 -19.10 -18.58
CA LEU A 166 -11.31 -19.04 -17.34
C LEU A 166 -10.67 -19.86 -16.20
N PRO A 167 -10.22 -21.11 -16.37
CA PRO A 167 -9.59 -21.89 -15.29
C PRO A 167 -8.34 -21.23 -14.73
N TYR A 168 -7.47 -20.71 -15.59
CA TYR A 168 -6.25 -20.00 -15.20
C TYR A 168 -6.54 -18.70 -14.47
N ALA A 169 -7.54 -17.94 -14.95
CA ALA A 169 -7.98 -16.71 -14.29
C ALA A 169 -8.60 -16.98 -12.92
N GLN A 170 -9.37 -18.06 -12.77
CA GLN A 170 -9.93 -18.47 -11.48
C GLN A 170 -8.86 -18.83 -10.46
N GLU A 171 -7.88 -19.63 -10.87
CA GLU A 171 -6.76 -20.03 -10.01
C GLU A 171 -5.97 -18.81 -9.55
N TYR A 172 -5.60 -17.92 -10.47
CA TYR A 172 -4.84 -16.70 -10.19
C TYR A 172 -5.62 -15.74 -9.27
N VAL A 173 -6.86 -15.39 -9.64
CA VAL A 173 -7.66 -14.40 -8.90
C VAL A 173 -8.07 -14.91 -7.53
N ARG A 174 -8.37 -16.20 -7.38
CA ARG A 174 -8.69 -16.79 -6.08
C ARG A 174 -7.59 -16.56 -5.05
N ILE A 175 -6.33 -16.67 -5.47
CA ILE A 175 -5.18 -16.48 -4.58
C ILE A 175 -4.88 -14.99 -4.42
N THR A 176 -4.80 -14.22 -5.52
CA THR A 176 -4.44 -12.81 -5.48
C THR A 176 -5.48 -11.96 -4.74
N ALA A 177 -6.76 -12.34 -4.74
CA ALA A 177 -7.79 -11.65 -3.98
C ALA A 177 -7.52 -11.66 -2.46
N LEU A 178 -6.86 -12.69 -1.92
CA LEU A 178 -6.43 -12.71 -0.52
C LEU A 178 -5.39 -11.63 -0.22
N GLY A 179 -4.66 -11.19 -1.25
CA GLY A 179 -3.70 -10.10 -1.18
C GLY A 179 -4.31 -8.69 -1.20
N PHE A 180 -5.59 -8.50 -1.57
CA PHE A 180 -6.19 -7.18 -1.74
C PHE A 180 -6.11 -6.28 -0.50
N PRO A 181 -6.36 -6.75 0.75
CA PRO A 181 -6.18 -5.91 1.93
C PRO A 181 -4.75 -5.37 2.06
N PHE A 182 -3.77 -6.21 1.75
CA PHE A 182 -2.36 -5.86 1.83
C PHE A 182 -1.94 -4.94 0.67
N LEU A 183 -2.47 -5.15 -0.52
CA LEU A 183 -2.27 -4.27 -1.69
C LEU A 183 -2.77 -2.85 -1.41
N LEU A 184 -3.99 -2.71 -0.86
CA LEU A 184 -4.53 -1.40 -0.49
C LEU A 184 -3.68 -0.73 0.59
N LEU A 185 -3.26 -1.48 1.61
CA LEU A 185 -2.40 -0.99 2.69
C LEU A 185 -1.03 -0.53 2.18
N THR A 186 -0.40 -1.29 1.29
CA THR A 186 0.91 -0.93 0.72
C THR A 186 0.80 0.33 -0.14
N THR A 187 -0.16 0.35 -1.07
CA THR A 187 -0.33 1.46 -2.01
C THR A 187 -0.83 2.71 -1.29
N GLY A 188 -1.92 2.62 -0.54
CA GLY A 188 -2.52 3.75 0.18
C GLY A 188 -1.63 4.22 1.32
N GLY A 189 -1.05 3.31 2.09
CA GLY A 189 -0.11 3.62 3.16
C GLY A 189 1.18 4.29 2.66
N GLY A 190 1.63 3.95 1.45
CA GLY A 190 2.74 4.65 0.80
C GLY A 190 2.46 6.14 0.56
N HIS A 191 1.19 6.54 0.32
CA HIS A 191 0.82 7.96 0.25
C HIS A 191 0.84 8.64 1.62
N LEU A 192 0.42 7.93 2.68
CA LEU A 192 0.49 8.43 4.06
C LEU A 192 1.94 8.63 4.52
N ILE A 193 2.84 7.70 4.21
CA ILE A 193 4.28 7.80 4.51
C ILE A 193 4.92 8.99 3.77
N ARG A 194 4.53 9.22 2.50
CA ARG A 194 5.01 10.39 1.75
C ARG A 194 4.52 11.71 2.34
N ALA A 195 3.28 11.74 2.83
CA ALA A 195 2.72 12.91 3.52
C ALA A 195 3.48 13.25 4.81
N ASP A 196 4.02 12.24 5.49
CA ASP A 196 4.92 12.40 6.64
C ASP A 196 6.33 12.92 6.27
N GLY A 197 6.59 13.15 4.98
CA GLY A 197 7.88 13.67 4.50
C GLY A 197 8.95 12.61 4.28
N ASN A 198 8.61 11.32 4.29
CA ASN A 198 9.58 10.23 4.11
C ASN A 198 9.36 9.38 2.83
N PRO A 199 9.53 9.96 1.63
CA PRO A 199 9.35 9.22 0.37
C PRO A 199 10.37 8.09 0.19
N ARG A 200 11.53 8.17 0.84
CA ARG A 200 12.54 7.10 0.82
C ARG A 200 12.01 5.82 1.45
N MET A 201 11.25 5.93 2.54
CA MET A 201 10.65 4.76 3.18
C MET A 201 9.61 4.10 2.28
N THR A 202 8.77 4.88 1.59
CA THR A 202 7.85 4.34 0.58
C THR A 202 8.59 3.58 -0.52
N MET A 203 9.70 4.13 -1.00
CA MET A 203 10.55 3.46 -1.99
C MET A 203 11.09 2.12 -1.45
N ILE A 204 11.57 2.08 -0.22
CA ILE A 204 12.09 0.85 0.43
C ILE A 204 10.97 -0.19 0.54
N CYS A 205 9.77 0.18 0.98
CA CYS A 205 8.63 -0.72 1.08
C CYS A 205 8.31 -1.37 -0.28
N ASN A 206 8.22 -0.55 -1.34
CA ASN A 206 7.90 -1.04 -2.68
C ASN A 206 9.03 -1.90 -3.26
N LEU A 207 10.29 -1.48 -3.09
CA LEU A 207 11.45 -2.22 -3.58
C LEU A 207 11.58 -3.59 -2.89
N THR A 208 11.39 -3.64 -1.58
CA THR A 208 11.43 -4.89 -0.81
C THR A 208 10.36 -5.86 -1.32
N GLY A 209 9.12 -5.40 -1.50
CA GLY A 209 8.04 -6.23 -2.04
C GLY A 209 8.34 -6.74 -3.44
N ALA A 210 8.84 -5.88 -4.33
CA ALA A 210 9.18 -6.24 -5.70
C ALA A 210 10.32 -7.26 -5.78
N ILE A 211 11.38 -7.09 -4.98
CA ILE A 211 12.51 -8.05 -4.93
C ILE A 211 12.03 -9.41 -4.42
N ILE A 212 11.29 -9.44 -3.32
CA ILE A 212 10.79 -10.69 -2.74
C ILE A 212 9.86 -11.39 -3.73
N ASN A 213 8.92 -10.66 -4.34
CA ASN A 213 8.04 -11.24 -5.36
C ASN A 213 8.85 -11.84 -6.51
N THR A 214 9.80 -11.09 -7.12
CA THR A 214 10.62 -11.59 -8.23
C THR A 214 11.42 -12.85 -7.88
N VAL A 215 11.98 -12.92 -6.66
CA VAL A 215 12.70 -14.11 -6.17
C VAL A 215 11.74 -15.28 -6.00
N LEU A 216 10.56 -15.03 -5.43
CA LEU A 216 9.54 -16.07 -5.23
C LEU A 216 8.90 -16.52 -6.54
N ASP A 217 8.73 -15.64 -7.53
CA ASP A 217 8.28 -16.01 -8.88
C ASP A 217 9.26 -16.98 -9.50
N ALA A 218 10.56 -16.67 -9.49
CA ALA A 218 11.58 -17.58 -9.99
C ALA A 218 11.53 -18.94 -9.27
N LEU A 219 11.33 -18.95 -7.96
CA LEU A 219 11.29 -20.18 -7.18
C LEU A 219 9.99 -20.98 -7.43
N PHE A 220 8.82 -20.35 -7.30
CA PHE A 220 7.54 -21.04 -7.37
C PHE A 220 7.16 -21.41 -8.79
N VAL A 221 7.43 -20.52 -9.75
CA VAL A 221 7.03 -20.72 -11.14
C VAL A 221 8.04 -21.61 -11.88
N MET A 222 9.36 -21.35 -11.73
CA MET A 222 10.37 -22.07 -12.50
C MET A 222 10.89 -23.33 -11.81
N VAL A 223 11.17 -23.27 -10.49
CA VAL A 223 11.74 -24.43 -9.77
C VAL A 223 10.63 -25.38 -9.34
N PHE A 224 9.58 -24.89 -8.68
CA PHE A 224 8.48 -25.74 -8.21
C PHE A 224 7.40 -25.99 -9.25
N GLN A 225 7.44 -25.32 -10.40
CA GLN A 225 6.52 -25.48 -11.53
C GLN A 225 5.04 -25.34 -11.12
N MET A 226 4.75 -24.42 -10.20
CA MET A 226 3.39 -24.21 -9.66
C MET A 226 2.48 -23.42 -10.62
N GLY A 227 2.97 -23.00 -11.80
CA GLY A 227 2.17 -22.28 -12.79
C GLY A 227 1.53 -20.99 -12.25
N MET A 228 0.21 -20.81 -12.51
CA MET A 228 -0.54 -19.62 -12.09
C MET A 228 -0.62 -19.46 -10.57
N ALA A 229 -0.75 -20.57 -9.83
CA ALA A 229 -0.78 -20.51 -8.36
C ALA A 229 0.54 -19.99 -7.78
N GLY A 230 1.67 -20.37 -8.38
CA GLY A 230 3.00 -19.92 -7.97
C GLY A 230 3.17 -18.42 -8.09
N ALA A 231 2.84 -17.84 -9.23
CA ALA A 231 2.89 -16.41 -9.49
C ALA A 231 1.93 -15.63 -8.53
N ALA A 232 0.70 -16.13 -8.37
CA ALA A 232 -0.26 -15.52 -7.46
C ALA A 232 0.22 -15.52 -6.00
N LEU A 233 0.81 -16.63 -5.52
CA LEU A 233 1.36 -16.74 -4.17
C LEU A 233 2.56 -15.80 -3.96
N ALA A 234 3.48 -15.74 -4.90
CA ALA A 234 4.62 -14.83 -4.85
C ALA A 234 4.16 -13.37 -4.73
N THR A 235 3.16 -12.98 -5.54
CA THR A 235 2.56 -11.65 -5.49
C THR A 235 1.95 -11.35 -4.12
N VAL A 236 1.15 -12.26 -3.56
CA VAL A 236 0.52 -12.07 -2.24
C VAL A 236 1.57 -11.96 -1.14
N ILE A 237 2.59 -12.82 -1.13
CA ILE A 237 3.65 -12.77 -0.12
C ILE A 237 4.42 -11.43 -0.20
N GLY A 238 4.78 -10.98 -1.39
CA GLY A 238 5.42 -9.68 -1.59
C GLY A 238 4.56 -8.52 -1.05
N GLN A 239 3.25 -8.55 -1.30
CA GLN A 239 2.29 -7.56 -0.79
C GLN A 239 2.17 -7.60 0.74
N VAL A 240 2.11 -8.78 1.34
CA VAL A 240 2.05 -8.97 2.80
C VAL A 240 3.29 -8.37 3.47
N ILE A 241 4.49 -8.69 2.98
CA ILE A 241 5.73 -8.18 3.56
C ILE A 241 5.82 -6.66 3.43
N SER A 242 5.48 -6.11 2.25
CA SER A 242 5.43 -4.65 2.07
C SER A 242 4.42 -3.99 3.01
N ALA A 243 3.21 -4.57 3.17
CA ALA A 243 2.19 -4.06 4.06
C ALA A 243 2.63 -4.08 5.52
N VAL A 244 3.32 -5.14 5.96
CA VAL A 244 3.88 -5.22 7.31
C VAL A 244 4.88 -4.07 7.56
N ILE A 245 5.78 -3.79 6.61
CA ILE A 245 6.75 -2.70 6.73
C ILE A 245 6.02 -1.34 6.81
N VAL A 246 5.01 -1.12 5.96
CA VAL A 246 4.17 0.08 5.98
C VAL A 246 3.46 0.26 7.32
N ILE A 247 2.82 -0.81 7.83
CA ILE A 247 2.12 -0.77 9.12
C ILE A 247 3.10 -0.51 10.27
N CYS A 248 4.26 -1.17 10.27
CA CYS A 248 5.31 -0.95 11.27
C CYS A 248 5.78 0.51 11.29
N TYR A 249 5.93 1.13 10.13
CA TYR A 249 6.28 2.55 10.04
C TYR A 249 5.16 3.43 10.60
N LEU A 250 3.92 3.25 10.13
CA LEU A 250 2.77 4.05 10.55
C LEU A 250 2.38 3.83 12.02
N TYR A 251 2.79 2.71 12.61
CA TYR A 251 2.58 2.44 14.04
C TYR A 251 3.55 3.21 14.95
N HIS A 252 4.73 3.56 14.46
CA HIS A 252 5.75 4.33 15.17
C HIS A 252 5.67 5.84 14.89
N PHE A 253 4.66 6.25 14.18
CA PHE A 253 4.33 7.61 13.75
C PHE A 253 3.98 8.56 14.91
#